data_506fe096335ffda3c1d771712144b223
#
_entry.id   506fe096335ffda3c1d771712144b223
#
_cell.length_a   1.000
_cell.length_b   1.000
_cell.length_c   1.000
_cell.angle_alpha   90.00
_cell.angle_beta   90.00
_cell.angle_gamma   90.00
#
_symmetry.space_group_name_H-M   'P 1'
#
loop_
_entity.id
_entity.type
_entity.pdbx_description
1 polymer ?
#
loop_
_entity_poly.entity_id
_entity_poly.type
_entity_poly.pdbx_seq_one_letter_code
_entity_poly.pdbx_strand_id
1 'polypeptide(L)'
;VINEKPIGRKPIKTAILSETRISEIINKLSLAIDKGNQAYWVCPLVEESDLSDKTAVEERFRSLQPNFKEGVIGLVHGQMSVKEKDAAMKSFVLGETKLLVATTVIEVGVDVPNATIMVIERAESFGLSQLHQLRGRVGRGNLPSTCLLIYKSPLSQTGLRRLSILKETEDGFKIAEEDLRMRGAGNLIGTAQSGIAKFRI
;
A
#
# COMPACT_ATOMS: atom_id res chain seq x y z
N VAL A 1 -0.55 21.84 -15.99
CA VAL A 1 -1.97 21.83 -15.70
C VAL A 1 -2.46 20.44 -15.34
N ILE A 2 -2.07 19.46 -16.11
CA ILE A 2 -2.42 18.06 -15.85
C ILE A 2 -1.82 17.58 -14.52
N ASN A 3 -0.75 18.19 -14.11
CA ASN A 3 -0.02 17.81 -12.90
C ASN A 3 -0.55 18.49 -11.64
N GLU A 4 -1.50 19.39 -11.77
CA GLU A 4 -2.06 20.09 -10.63
C GLU A 4 -2.93 19.18 -9.79
N LYS A 5 -2.77 19.29 -8.48
CA LYS A 5 -3.61 18.57 -7.54
C LYS A 5 -4.94 19.27 -7.38
N PRO A 6 -6.01 18.53 -7.03
CA PRO A 6 -7.28 19.17 -6.69
C PRO A 6 -7.08 20.24 -5.61
N ILE A 7 -7.90 21.29 -5.68
CA ILE A 7 -7.87 22.36 -4.72
C ILE A 7 -8.10 21.82 -3.32
N GLY A 8 -7.26 22.22 -2.36
CA GLY A 8 -7.36 21.80 -0.98
C GLY A 8 -6.64 20.51 -0.63
N ARG A 9 -6.14 19.80 -1.63
CA ARG A 9 -5.41 18.55 -1.39
C ARG A 9 -3.94 18.83 -1.14
N LYS A 10 -3.42 18.34 -0.01
CA LYS A 10 -2.01 18.50 0.35
C LYS A 10 -1.14 17.41 -0.25
N PRO A 11 0.15 17.69 -0.47
CA PRO A 11 1.09 16.67 -0.94
C PRO A 11 1.15 15.50 0.02
N ILE A 12 1.36 14.31 -0.52
CA ILE A 12 1.57 13.10 0.25
C ILE A 12 3.07 12.86 0.36
N LYS A 13 3.58 12.83 1.57
CA LYS A 13 4.98 12.52 1.81
C LYS A 13 5.18 11.01 1.66
N THR A 14 6.06 10.59 0.77
CA THR A 14 6.36 9.18 0.53
C THR A 14 7.77 8.87 1.05
N ALA A 15 7.89 7.83 1.86
CA ALA A 15 9.17 7.38 2.40
C ALA A 15 9.39 5.90 2.09
N ILE A 16 10.64 5.55 1.82
CA ILE A 16 11.06 4.16 1.57
C ILE A 16 11.83 3.70 2.79
N LEU A 17 11.38 2.63 3.43
CA LEU A 17 11.94 2.16 4.69
C LEU A 17 12.21 0.65 4.66
N SER A 18 13.32 0.24 5.26
CA SER A 18 13.61 -1.19 5.43
C SER A 18 12.68 -1.81 6.47
N GLU A 19 12.32 -3.07 6.28
CA GLU A 19 11.51 -3.82 7.25
C GLU A 19 12.16 -3.93 8.62
N THR A 20 13.47 -3.72 8.71
CA THR A 20 14.17 -3.70 10.00
C THR A 20 13.70 -2.54 10.88
N ARG A 21 13.04 -1.56 10.31
CA ARG A 21 12.51 -0.40 11.03
C ARG A 21 11.03 -0.51 11.39
N ILE A 22 10.46 -1.71 11.29
CA ILE A 22 9.02 -1.92 11.56
C ILE A 22 8.64 -1.47 12.97
N SER A 23 9.47 -1.76 13.98
CA SER A 23 9.16 -1.35 15.36
C SER A 23 9.04 0.16 15.50
N GLU A 24 9.92 0.89 14.84
CA GLU A 24 9.88 2.35 14.82
C GLU A 24 8.62 2.86 14.12
N ILE A 25 8.26 2.22 13.02
CA ILE A 25 7.05 2.56 12.27
C ILE A 25 5.80 2.34 13.12
N ILE A 26 5.73 1.22 13.81
CA ILE A 26 4.60 0.90 14.70
C ILE A 26 4.46 1.94 15.81
N ASN A 27 5.58 2.34 16.41
CA ASN A 27 5.57 3.35 17.47
C ASN A 27 5.03 4.70 16.97
N LYS A 28 5.51 5.14 15.82
CA LYS A 28 5.04 6.40 15.22
C LYS A 28 3.57 6.32 14.82
N LEU A 29 3.16 5.16 14.30
CA LEU A 29 1.78 4.92 13.93
C LEU A 29 0.85 4.98 15.13
N SER A 30 1.26 4.37 16.23
CA SER A 30 0.49 4.40 17.47
C SER A 30 0.30 5.84 17.98
N LEU A 31 1.35 6.65 17.93
CA LEU A 31 1.26 8.05 18.32
C LEU A 31 0.31 8.85 17.41
N ALA A 32 0.37 8.62 16.12
CA ALA A 32 -0.50 9.30 15.17
C ALA A 32 -1.97 8.92 15.38
N ILE A 33 -2.22 7.65 15.66
CA ILE A 33 -3.58 7.15 15.92
C ILE A 33 -4.14 7.75 17.22
N ASP A 34 -3.30 7.88 18.24
CA ASP A 34 -3.71 8.52 19.49
C ASP A 34 -4.10 10.00 19.28
N LYS A 35 -3.58 10.64 18.25
CA LYS A 35 -3.93 12.01 17.88
C LYS A 35 -5.19 12.10 17.01
N GLY A 36 -5.80 10.98 16.67
CA GLY A 36 -7.02 10.93 15.89
C GLY A 36 -6.85 10.60 14.42
N ASN A 37 -5.64 10.33 13.96
CA ASN A 37 -5.41 9.91 12.58
C ASN A 37 -5.85 8.46 12.39
N GLN A 38 -6.23 8.14 11.15
CA GLN A 38 -6.51 6.76 10.75
C GLN A 38 -5.48 6.32 9.73
N ALA A 39 -5.21 5.03 9.71
CA ALA A 39 -4.17 4.47 8.86
C ALA A 39 -4.61 3.17 8.20
N TYR A 40 -4.04 2.92 7.02
CA TYR A 40 -4.11 1.62 6.36
C TYR A 40 -2.76 0.92 6.53
N TRP A 41 -2.81 -0.39 6.73
CA TRP A 41 -1.63 -1.24 6.68
C TRP A 41 -1.90 -2.33 5.66
N VAL A 42 -1.28 -2.23 4.50
CA VAL A 42 -1.53 -3.13 3.38
C VAL A 42 -0.46 -4.20 3.31
N CYS A 43 -0.90 -5.46 3.32
CA CYS A 43 -0.04 -6.62 3.15
C CYS A 43 -0.16 -7.13 1.72
N PRO A 44 0.93 -7.62 1.11
CA PRO A 44 0.87 -8.12 -0.26
C PRO A 44 0.12 -9.44 -0.33
N LEU A 45 -0.42 -9.74 -1.51
CA LEU A 45 -0.92 -11.05 -1.82
C LEU A 45 0.28 -11.98 -2.09
N VAL A 46 0.21 -13.20 -1.57
CA VAL A 46 1.23 -14.21 -1.81
C VAL A 46 0.74 -15.06 -2.97
N GLU A 47 1.56 -15.24 -3.98
CA GLU A 47 1.15 -15.87 -5.24
C GLU A 47 0.73 -17.33 -5.13
N GLU A 48 1.15 -18.02 -4.08
CA GLU A 48 1.04 -19.47 -4.02
C GLU A 48 -0.32 -20.01 -3.62
N SER A 49 -1.08 -19.32 -2.79
CA SER A 49 -2.44 -19.74 -2.46
C SER A 49 -3.18 -18.68 -1.66
N ASP A 50 -4.51 -18.68 -1.79
CA ASP A 50 -5.39 -17.82 -1.00
C ASP A 50 -5.22 -18.05 0.50
N LEU A 51 -4.92 -19.28 0.88
CA LEU A 51 -4.71 -19.65 2.28
C LEU A 51 -3.45 -19.00 2.86
N SER A 52 -2.38 -18.90 2.05
CA SER A 52 -1.15 -18.23 2.47
C SER A 52 -1.36 -16.72 2.68
N ASP A 53 -2.16 -16.09 1.82
CA ASP A 53 -2.50 -14.68 1.94
C ASP A 53 -3.27 -14.41 3.24
N LYS A 54 -4.26 -15.25 3.53
CA LYS A 54 -5.04 -15.17 4.76
C LYS A 54 -4.13 -15.31 5.99
N THR A 55 -3.25 -16.30 5.98
CA THR A 55 -2.35 -16.56 7.10
C THR A 55 -1.41 -15.37 7.34
N ALA A 56 -0.82 -14.85 6.28
CA ALA A 56 0.14 -13.74 6.39
C ALA A 56 -0.52 -12.47 6.93
N VAL A 57 -1.69 -12.11 6.42
CA VAL A 57 -2.38 -10.89 6.87
C VAL A 57 -2.91 -11.03 8.30
N GLU A 58 -3.38 -12.22 8.66
CA GLU A 58 -3.85 -12.46 10.03
C GLU A 58 -2.70 -12.47 11.04
N GLU A 59 -1.54 -13.00 10.67
CA GLU A 59 -0.35 -12.95 11.51
C GLU A 59 0.10 -11.51 11.74
N ARG A 60 0.09 -10.69 10.70
CA ARG A 60 0.41 -9.27 10.85
C ARG A 60 -0.59 -8.57 11.76
N PHE A 61 -1.87 -8.84 11.57
CA PHE A 61 -2.92 -8.31 12.42
C PHE A 61 -2.68 -8.65 13.89
N ARG A 62 -2.40 -9.93 14.18
CA ARG A 62 -2.12 -10.37 15.56
C ARG A 62 -0.85 -9.73 16.14
N SER A 63 0.18 -9.56 15.30
CA SER A 63 1.43 -8.94 15.77
C SER A 63 1.27 -7.45 16.09
N LEU A 64 0.33 -6.79 15.43
CA LEU A 64 0.08 -5.37 15.66
C LEU A 64 -0.81 -5.11 16.87
N GLN A 65 -1.71 -6.02 17.20
CA GLN A 65 -2.70 -5.82 18.28
C GLN A 65 -2.12 -5.37 19.62
N PRO A 66 -1.02 -5.95 20.12
CA PRO A 66 -0.49 -5.54 21.43
C PRO A 66 -0.01 -4.08 21.48
N ASN A 67 0.20 -3.47 20.34
CA ASN A 67 0.71 -2.10 20.26
C ASN A 67 -0.39 -1.04 20.26
N PHE A 68 -1.65 -1.46 20.25
CA PHE A 68 -2.80 -0.57 20.14
C PHE A 68 -3.87 -0.94 21.16
N LYS A 69 -4.76 0.00 21.43
CA LYS A 69 -5.89 -0.25 22.33
C LYS A 69 -6.85 -1.25 21.69
N GLU A 70 -7.58 -1.96 22.53
CA GLU A 70 -8.57 -2.93 22.08
C GLU A 70 -9.61 -2.25 21.19
N GLY A 71 -9.94 -2.91 20.07
CA GLY A 71 -10.94 -2.42 19.12
C GLY A 71 -10.44 -1.38 18.13
N VAL A 72 -9.18 -0.95 18.25
CA VAL A 72 -8.61 0.06 17.34
C VAL A 72 -8.26 -0.51 15.98
N ILE A 73 -7.90 -1.79 15.91
CA ILE A 73 -7.46 -2.45 14.68
C ILE A 73 -8.58 -3.23 14.02
N GLY A 74 -8.80 -3.01 12.73
CA GLY A 74 -9.69 -3.81 11.91
C GLY A 74 -8.92 -4.64 10.89
N LEU A 75 -9.56 -5.66 10.35
CA LEU A 75 -8.97 -6.60 9.39
C LEU A 75 -9.90 -6.82 8.20
N VAL A 76 -9.34 -6.73 6.99
CA VAL A 76 -10.05 -7.04 5.74
C VAL A 76 -9.15 -7.85 4.83
N HIS A 77 -9.60 -9.02 4.40
CA HIS A 77 -8.88 -9.82 3.41
C HIS A 77 -9.85 -10.60 2.51
N GLY A 78 -9.31 -11.17 1.44
CA GLY A 78 -10.11 -11.79 0.40
C GLY A 78 -10.91 -13.03 0.81
N GLN A 79 -10.51 -13.70 1.90
CA GLN A 79 -11.19 -14.90 2.38
C GLN A 79 -12.40 -14.60 3.27
N MET A 80 -12.58 -13.34 3.66
CA MET A 80 -13.72 -12.92 4.46
C MET A 80 -14.99 -12.86 3.62
N SER A 81 -16.14 -13.10 4.24
CA SER A 81 -17.42 -12.96 3.57
C SER A 81 -17.67 -11.48 3.23
N VAL A 82 -18.59 -11.23 2.30
CA VAL A 82 -18.98 -9.86 1.96
C VAL A 82 -19.47 -9.12 3.20
N LYS A 83 -20.26 -9.79 4.02
CA LYS A 83 -20.79 -9.21 5.26
C LYS A 83 -19.67 -8.80 6.22
N GLU A 84 -18.68 -9.65 6.40
CA GLU A 84 -17.53 -9.37 7.26
C GLU A 84 -16.70 -8.19 6.75
N LYS A 85 -16.45 -8.16 5.42
CA LYS A 85 -15.73 -7.06 4.80
C LYS A 85 -16.47 -5.73 4.96
N ASP A 86 -17.77 -5.74 4.71
CA ASP A 86 -18.59 -4.55 4.85
C ASP A 86 -18.61 -4.03 6.28
N ALA A 87 -18.70 -4.92 7.25
CA ALA A 87 -18.69 -4.55 8.66
C ALA A 87 -17.36 -3.92 9.06
N ALA A 88 -16.25 -4.50 8.62
CA ALA A 88 -14.91 -3.97 8.89
C ALA A 88 -14.70 -2.60 8.27
N MET A 89 -15.12 -2.42 7.01
CA MET A 89 -15.03 -1.13 6.33
C MET A 89 -15.91 -0.09 6.98
N LYS A 90 -17.12 -0.45 7.37
CA LYS A 90 -18.04 0.47 8.04
C LYS A 90 -17.46 0.98 9.36
N SER A 91 -16.90 0.09 10.16
CA SER A 91 -16.25 0.49 11.42
C SER A 91 -15.09 1.45 11.18
N PHE A 92 -14.34 1.24 10.12
CA PHE A 92 -13.23 2.12 9.76
C PHE A 92 -13.74 3.49 9.28
N VAL A 93 -14.72 3.50 8.41
CA VAL A 93 -15.33 4.75 7.92
C VAL A 93 -15.91 5.57 9.05
N LEU A 94 -16.57 4.92 10.01
CA LEU A 94 -17.16 5.59 11.17
C LEU A 94 -16.11 6.03 12.19
N GLY A 95 -14.85 5.63 12.02
CA GLY A 95 -13.78 5.99 12.95
C GLY A 95 -13.75 5.15 14.22
N GLU A 96 -14.50 4.07 14.27
CA GLU A 96 -14.47 3.14 15.39
C GLU A 96 -13.14 2.38 15.41
N THR A 97 -12.69 1.92 14.25
CA THR A 97 -11.34 1.41 14.07
C THR A 97 -10.46 2.48 13.45
N LYS A 98 -9.22 2.55 13.90
CA LYS A 98 -8.26 3.57 13.48
C LYS A 98 -7.16 3.03 12.59
N LEU A 99 -6.93 1.73 12.62
CA LEU A 99 -5.94 1.05 11.78
C LEU A 99 -6.63 -0.10 11.07
N LEU A 100 -6.62 -0.06 9.75
CA LEU A 100 -7.20 -1.13 8.94
C LEU A 100 -6.07 -1.93 8.30
N VAL A 101 -5.93 -3.18 8.74
CA VAL A 101 -4.96 -4.12 8.17
C VAL A 101 -5.67 -4.87 7.05
N ALA A 102 -5.09 -4.87 5.87
CA ALA A 102 -5.77 -5.40 4.68
C ALA A 102 -4.81 -5.97 3.66
N THR A 103 -5.33 -6.78 2.77
CA THR A 103 -4.61 -7.18 1.56
C THR A 103 -4.86 -6.17 0.45
N THR A 104 -4.29 -6.42 -0.75
CA THR A 104 -4.45 -5.54 -1.90
C THR A 104 -5.88 -5.43 -2.41
N VAL A 105 -6.81 -6.19 -1.81
CA VAL A 105 -8.21 -6.24 -2.21
C VAL A 105 -9.03 -5.10 -1.63
N ILE A 106 -8.41 -4.07 -1.06
CA ILE A 106 -9.14 -2.91 -0.54
C ILE A 106 -9.88 -2.25 -1.69
N GLU A 107 -11.21 -2.25 -1.58
CA GLU A 107 -12.02 -1.71 -2.63
C GLU A 107 -12.00 -0.20 -2.68
N VAL A 108 -12.14 0.29 -3.88
CA VAL A 108 -12.15 1.70 -4.23
C VAL A 108 -13.52 2.28 -3.92
N GLY A 109 -13.56 3.53 -3.56
CA GLY A 109 -14.83 4.26 -3.54
C GLY A 109 -15.27 4.78 -2.19
N VAL A 110 -14.47 4.53 -1.16
CA VAL A 110 -14.79 5.04 0.18
C VAL A 110 -13.78 6.11 0.54
N ASP A 111 -14.27 7.32 0.82
CA ASP A 111 -13.43 8.42 1.29
C ASP A 111 -13.40 8.42 2.80
N VAL A 112 -12.19 8.38 3.36
CA VAL A 112 -11.96 8.48 4.80
C VAL A 112 -11.02 9.66 5.02
N PRO A 113 -11.55 10.87 5.24
CA PRO A 113 -10.71 12.08 5.33
C PRO A 113 -9.62 12.02 6.39
N ASN A 114 -9.88 11.31 7.49
CA ASN A 114 -8.90 11.16 8.57
C ASN A 114 -7.88 10.05 8.31
N ALA A 115 -7.99 9.33 7.19
CA ALA A 115 -6.99 8.35 6.78
C ALA A 115 -5.83 9.09 6.15
N THR A 116 -4.80 9.31 6.95
CA THR A 116 -3.64 10.13 6.59
C THR A 116 -2.35 9.33 6.44
N ILE A 117 -2.38 8.05 6.76
CA ILE A 117 -1.20 7.20 6.73
C ILE A 117 -1.50 5.93 5.94
N MET A 118 -0.67 5.67 4.94
CA MET A 118 -0.71 4.43 4.17
C MET A 118 0.61 3.70 4.39
N VAL A 119 0.55 2.53 5.01
CA VAL A 119 1.72 1.67 5.18
C VAL A 119 1.58 0.51 4.21
N ILE A 120 2.57 0.31 3.36
CA ILE A 120 2.56 -0.79 2.39
C ILE A 120 3.74 -1.70 2.70
N GLU A 121 3.43 -2.89 3.17
CA GLU A 121 4.43 -3.90 3.52
C GLU A 121 4.86 -4.64 2.26
N ARG A 122 6.16 -4.94 2.15
CA ARG A 122 6.75 -5.56 0.96
C ARG A 122 6.37 -4.80 -0.32
N ALA A 123 6.60 -3.50 -0.28
CA ALA A 123 6.21 -2.61 -1.37
C ALA A 123 6.86 -3.00 -2.71
N GLU A 124 8.05 -3.62 -2.66
CA GLU A 124 8.74 -4.08 -3.88
C GLU A 124 7.97 -5.16 -4.64
N SER A 125 7.02 -5.84 -4.00
CA SER A 125 6.21 -6.88 -4.64
C SER A 125 5.00 -6.33 -5.38
N PHE A 126 4.74 -5.04 -5.27
CA PHE A 126 3.61 -4.38 -5.93
C PHE A 126 4.04 -3.74 -7.23
N GLY A 127 3.13 -3.67 -8.19
CA GLY A 127 3.33 -2.89 -9.40
C GLY A 127 3.26 -1.40 -9.10
N LEU A 128 3.90 -0.60 -9.94
CA LEU A 128 3.97 0.84 -9.75
C LEU A 128 2.58 1.49 -9.74
N SER A 129 1.70 1.07 -10.65
CA SER A 129 0.32 1.56 -10.71
C SER A 129 -0.48 1.18 -9.47
N GLN A 130 -0.26 -0.03 -8.94
CA GLN A 130 -0.92 -0.45 -7.70
C GLN A 130 -0.50 0.42 -6.53
N LEU A 131 0.80 0.68 -6.41
CA LEU A 131 1.33 1.54 -5.34
C LEU A 131 0.74 2.94 -5.43
N HIS A 132 0.64 3.48 -6.64
CA HIS A 132 0.05 4.79 -6.86
C HIS A 132 -1.42 4.82 -6.42
N GLN A 133 -2.20 3.80 -6.78
CA GLN A 133 -3.60 3.70 -6.39
C GLN A 133 -3.77 3.58 -4.87
N LEU A 134 -2.92 2.78 -4.23
CA LEU A 134 -2.95 2.65 -2.77
C LEU A 134 -2.59 3.97 -2.09
N ARG A 135 -1.53 4.63 -2.55
CA ARG A 135 -1.15 5.93 -2.01
C ARG A 135 -2.28 6.95 -2.15
N GLY A 136 -3.05 6.87 -3.22
CA GLY A 136 -4.17 7.76 -3.48
C GLY A 136 -5.34 7.60 -2.51
N ARG A 137 -5.32 6.58 -1.64
CA ARG A 137 -6.34 6.40 -0.61
C ARG A 137 -6.20 7.36 0.54
N VAL A 138 -5.04 7.95 0.71
CA VAL A 138 -4.80 8.97 1.73
C VAL A 138 -4.63 10.33 1.04
N GLY A 139 -4.60 11.40 1.81
CA GLY A 139 -4.47 12.73 1.25
C GLY A 139 -5.75 13.28 0.65
N ARG A 140 -6.89 12.72 1.01
CA ARG A 140 -8.20 13.16 0.49
C ARG A 140 -8.86 14.22 1.32
N GLY A 141 -8.35 14.48 2.52
CA GLY A 141 -8.81 15.57 3.37
C GLY A 141 -7.83 16.72 3.39
N ASN A 142 -7.96 17.59 4.39
CA ASN A 142 -7.10 18.75 4.55
C ASN A 142 -5.84 18.49 5.38
N LEU A 143 -5.70 17.27 5.90
CA LEU A 143 -4.59 16.90 6.77
C LEU A 143 -3.39 16.43 5.94
N PRO A 144 -2.15 16.71 6.41
CA PRO A 144 -0.95 16.16 5.77
C PRO A 144 -0.99 14.64 5.82
N SER A 145 -0.58 13.99 4.74
CA SER A 145 -0.62 12.54 4.64
C SER A 145 0.73 11.96 4.32
N THR A 146 0.93 10.70 4.69
CA THR A 146 2.20 9.99 4.54
C THR A 146 1.95 8.61 3.97
N CYS A 147 2.82 8.20 3.04
CA CYS A 147 2.85 6.84 2.50
C CYS A 147 4.20 6.21 2.82
N LEU A 148 4.19 5.12 3.56
CA LEU A 148 5.40 4.41 3.97
C LEU A 148 5.53 3.13 3.15
N LEU A 149 6.58 3.06 2.35
CA LEU A 149 6.87 1.89 1.52
C LEU A 149 7.94 1.06 2.22
N ILE A 150 7.51 -0.07 2.79
CA ILE A 150 8.42 -0.96 3.53
C ILE A 150 8.91 -2.04 2.59
N TYR A 151 10.22 -2.19 2.46
CA TYR A 151 10.83 -3.24 1.63
C TYR A 151 11.57 -4.26 2.47
N LYS A 152 11.67 -5.47 1.90
CA LYS A 152 12.48 -6.55 2.46
C LYS A 152 13.80 -6.64 1.70
N SER A 153 14.91 -6.63 2.43
CA SER A 153 16.24 -6.79 1.82
C SER A 153 16.48 -8.23 1.38
N PRO A 154 17.21 -8.45 0.29
CA PRO A 154 17.82 -7.46 -0.57
C PRO A 154 16.81 -6.85 -1.56
N LEU A 155 16.95 -5.54 -1.81
CA LEU A 155 16.10 -4.85 -2.75
C LEU A 155 16.80 -4.81 -4.12
N SER A 156 16.14 -5.33 -5.15
CA SER A 156 16.69 -5.32 -6.50
C SER A 156 16.77 -3.90 -7.05
N GLN A 157 17.58 -3.71 -8.08
CA GLN A 157 17.67 -2.39 -8.73
C GLN A 157 16.33 -1.98 -9.33
N THR A 158 15.61 -2.92 -9.92
CA THR A 158 14.28 -2.67 -10.46
C THR A 158 13.29 -2.28 -9.35
N GLY A 159 13.35 -3.00 -8.24
CA GLY A 159 12.51 -2.67 -7.08
C GLY A 159 12.82 -1.29 -6.53
N LEU A 160 14.10 -0.96 -6.36
CA LEU A 160 14.51 0.35 -5.89
C LEU A 160 14.05 1.46 -6.84
N ARG A 161 14.20 1.24 -8.15
CA ARG A 161 13.78 2.23 -9.14
C ARG A 161 12.26 2.47 -9.05
N ARG A 162 11.48 1.41 -8.94
CA ARG A 162 10.02 1.51 -8.81
C ARG A 162 9.63 2.33 -7.60
N LEU A 163 10.19 2.01 -6.44
CA LEU A 163 9.89 2.73 -5.22
C LEU A 163 10.36 4.18 -5.28
N SER A 164 11.53 4.43 -5.90
CA SER A 164 12.08 5.76 -6.06
C SER A 164 11.20 6.64 -6.96
N ILE A 165 10.67 6.09 -8.04
CA ILE A 165 9.75 6.81 -8.91
C ILE A 165 8.52 7.27 -8.12
N LEU A 166 7.97 6.38 -7.31
CA LEU A 166 6.80 6.72 -6.51
C LEU A 166 7.12 7.81 -5.49
N LYS A 167 8.31 7.76 -4.89
CA LYS A 167 8.74 8.79 -3.95
C LYS A 167 8.95 10.15 -4.61
N GLU A 168 9.44 10.17 -5.84
CA GLU A 168 9.78 11.39 -6.56
C GLU A 168 8.57 12.15 -7.11
N THR A 169 7.47 11.46 -7.41
CA THR A 169 6.34 12.10 -8.08
C THR A 169 4.99 11.59 -7.59
N GLU A 170 3.99 12.45 -7.69
CA GLU A 170 2.59 12.10 -7.51
C GLU A 170 1.83 12.20 -8.83
N ASP A 171 2.51 12.53 -9.91
CA ASP A 171 1.92 12.69 -11.24
C ASP A 171 1.56 11.31 -11.82
N GLY A 172 0.27 11.03 -11.92
CA GLY A 172 -0.24 9.77 -12.43
C GLY A 172 0.20 9.48 -13.86
N PHE A 173 0.34 10.49 -14.70
CA PHE A 173 0.80 10.31 -16.08
C PHE A 173 2.25 9.87 -16.10
N LYS A 174 3.10 10.50 -15.31
CA LYS A 174 4.51 10.13 -15.22
C LYS A 174 4.67 8.72 -14.67
N ILE A 175 3.89 8.37 -13.66
CA ILE A 175 3.91 7.03 -13.07
C ILE A 175 3.48 5.99 -14.10
N ALA A 176 2.42 6.25 -14.83
CA ALA A 176 1.93 5.33 -15.87
C ALA A 176 2.97 5.17 -17.00
N GLU A 177 3.61 6.25 -17.40
CA GLU A 177 4.65 6.22 -18.41
C GLU A 177 5.85 5.39 -17.96
N GLU A 178 6.29 5.59 -16.73
CA GLU A 178 7.42 4.84 -16.17
C GLU A 178 7.07 3.36 -15.96
N ASP A 179 5.84 3.08 -15.56
CA ASP A 179 5.36 1.70 -15.41
C ASP A 179 5.39 0.97 -16.74
N LEU A 180 4.91 1.62 -17.79
CA LEU A 180 4.94 1.06 -19.14
C LEU A 180 6.36 0.84 -19.62
N ARG A 181 7.25 1.79 -19.38
CA ARG A 181 8.66 1.69 -19.74
C ARG A 181 9.34 0.52 -19.05
N MET A 182 9.09 0.34 -17.76
CA MET A 182 9.66 -0.76 -17.00
C MET A 182 9.12 -2.11 -17.45
N ARG A 183 7.82 -2.21 -17.78
CA ARG A 183 7.23 -3.43 -18.33
C ARG A 183 7.80 -3.75 -19.71
N GLY A 184 7.95 -2.75 -20.54
CA GLY A 184 8.54 -2.91 -21.86
C GLY A 184 9.95 -3.43 -21.79
N ALA A 185 10.78 -2.85 -20.94
CA ALA A 185 12.16 -3.30 -20.73
C ALA A 185 12.21 -4.73 -20.19
N GLY A 186 11.33 -5.04 -19.23
CA GLY A 186 11.24 -6.39 -18.67
C GLY A 186 10.83 -7.41 -19.72
N ASN A 187 9.87 -7.07 -20.55
CA ASN A 187 9.42 -7.95 -21.62
C ASN A 187 10.51 -8.19 -22.67
N LEU A 188 11.25 -7.17 -23.03
CA LEU A 188 12.35 -7.29 -23.96
C LEU A 188 13.45 -8.22 -23.41
N ILE A 189 13.83 -8.02 -22.19
CA ILE A 189 14.83 -8.85 -21.51
C ILE A 189 14.34 -10.29 -21.40
N GLY A 190 13.11 -10.48 -20.97
CA GLY A 190 12.51 -11.80 -20.85
C GLY A 190 12.45 -12.53 -22.19
N THR A 191 12.07 -11.82 -23.23
CA THR A 191 12.00 -12.40 -24.56
C THR A 191 13.37 -12.79 -25.08
N ALA A 192 14.36 -11.97 -24.85
CA ALA A 192 15.73 -12.27 -25.26
C ALA A 192 16.29 -13.49 -24.55
N GLN A 193 15.96 -13.67 -23.28
CA GLN A 193 16.43 -14.80 -22.50
C GLN A 193 15.69 -16.10 -22.80
N SER A 194 14.40 -16.01 -22.95
CA SER A 194 13.59 -17.22 -23.13
C SER A 194 13.50 -17.66 -24.56
N GLY A 195 14.20 -17.05 -25.32
CA GLY A 195 14.12 -17.49 -26.55
C GLY A 195 13.45 -16.55 -27.42
N ILE A 196 14.17 -16.03 -28.06
CA ILE A 196 13.82 -15.63 -29.36
C ILE A 196 12.62 -16.44 -29.87
N ALA A 197 12.42 -17.60 -29.29
CA ALA A 197 11.27 -18.44 -29.53
C ALA A 197 9.92 -17.72 -29.43
N LYS A 198 9.79 -16.81 -28.51
CA LYS A 198 8.56 -16.03 -28.39
C LYS A 198 8.29 -15.12 -29.57
N PHE A 199 9.33 -14.60 -30.16
CA PHE A 199 9.20 -13.76 -31.35
C PHE A 199 9.01 -14.55 -32.64
N ARG A 200 9.33 -15.81 -32.61
CA ARG A 200 9.22 -16.66 -33.78
C ARG A 200 7.87 -17.29 -33.97
N ILE A 201 7.01 -17.07 -33.05
CA ILE A 201 5.65 -17.61 -33.13
C ILE A 201 4.77 -16.79 -34.06
#